data_759c5334e1aa83d0ddede92c2b37f107
#
_entry.id   759c5334e1aa83d0ddede92c2b37f107
#
_cell.length_a   1.000
_cell.length_b   1.000
_cell.length_c   1.000
_cell.angle_alpha   90.00
_cell.angle_beta   90.00
_cell.angle_gamma   90.00
#
_symmetry.space_group_name_H-M   'P 1'
#
loop_
_entity.id
_entity.type
_entity.pdbx_description
1 polymer ?
#
loop_
_entity_poly.entity_id
_entity_poly.type
_entity_poly.pdbx_seq_one_letter_code
_entity_poly.pdbx_strand_id
1 'polypeptide(L)'
;MNYTKITSYFLTLTLVGFCSSATAEVSDKDFAAAMEKYLKSDAGMANIGNSMEKYFQKKQQDAMKNQEAQQKAELENQFKNPVKIDAGKSPAKGPAKAKVTIIEFSDFQCPYCRRGYETMEEVQKMYPNDVKVVFKHFPLEFHKEAEPAARASWAAQQQGKFWEYHEALFKNQDKLGTEYYNTLAAEMKLDVEKFKKDMASEAAAKQVKEDAELGQKNGIQGTPGFFVNGVAVKGAYPASHFKTIIDRWLAKK
;
A
#
# COMPACT_ATOMS: atom_id res chain seq x y z
N MET A 1 30.28 28.36 -16.38
CA MET A 1 29.97 26.98 -16.84
C MET A 1 31.17 26.50 -17.62
N ASN A 2 32.01 25.68 -16.99
CA ASN A 2 33.32 25.31 -17.53
C ASN A 2 33.19 24.00 -18.30
N TYR A 3 33.50 24.04 -19.58
CA TYR A 3 33.69 22.86 -20.42
C TYR A 3 35.07 22.30 -20.14
N THR A 4 35.12 21.13 -19.48
CA THR A 4 36.36 20.40 -19.20
C THR A 4 36.79 19.65 -20.47
N LYS A 5 38.02 19.89 -20.90
CA LYS A 5 38.68 19.27 -22.05
C LYS A 5 38.76 17.75 -21.87
N ILE A 6 38.24 17.00 -22.85
CA ILE A 6 38.45 15.55 -22.95
C ILE A 6 39.82 15.37 -23.59
N THR A 7 40.76 14.86 -22.77
CA THR A 7 42.11 14.49 -23.22
C THR A 7 42.04 13.12 -23.90
N SER A 8 42.42 13.09 -25.18
CA SER A 8 42.51 11.88 -26.01
C SER A 8 43.74 11.06 -25.58
N TYR A 9 43.50 9.83 -25.10
CA TYR A 9 44.56 8.86 -24.88
C TYR A 9 44.81 8.08 -26.17
N PHE A 10 45.94 8.35 -26.80
CA PHE A 10 46.46 7.54 -27.90
C PHE A 10 47.11 6.28 -27.33
N LEU A 11 46.58 5.14 -27.69
CA LEU A 11 47.21 3.83 -27.44
C LEU A 11 48.15 3.54 -28.63
N THR A 12 49.45 3.74 -28.44
CA THR A 12 50.48 3.39 -29.46
C THR A 12 50.76 1.89 -29.42
N LEU A 13 50.27 1.18 -30.42
CA LEU A 13 50.66 -0.24 -30.67
C LEU A 13 51.85 -0.23 -31.64
N THR A 14 53.07 -0.45 -31.16
CA THR A 14 54.25 -0.63 -31.99
C THR A 14 54.28 -2.03 -32.60
N LEU A 15 53.90 -2.16 -33.87
CA LEU A 15 54.20 -3.32 -34.71
C LEU A 15 55.36 -2.96 -35.60
N VAL A 16 56.54 -3.58 -35.37
CA VAL A 16 57.70 -3.50 -36.27
C VAL A 16 57.46 -4.44 -37.43
N GLY A 17 57.26 -3.91 -38.61
CA GLY A 17 57.13 -4.66 -39.85
C GLY A 17 57.01 -3.70 -41.05
N PHE A 18 58.04 -3.63 -41.88
CA PHE A 18 58.13 -2.81 -43.10
C PHE A 18 56.87 -2.91 -43.96
N CYS A 19 56.06 -1.87 -43.98
CA CYS A 19 55.26 -1.49 -45.13
C CYS A 19 54.98 0.02 -45.04
N SER A 20 55.51 0.75 -46.00
CA SER A 20 55.17 2.18 -46.19
C SER A 20 53.70 2.29 -46.54
N SER A 21 52.84 2.38 -45.53
CA SER A 21 51.47 2.77 -45.68
C SER A 21 51.31 4.18 -45.10
N ALA A 22 51.12 5.11 -45.98
CA ALA A 22 50.63 6.45 -45.59
C ALA A 22 49.38 6.25 -44.75
N THR A 23 49.47 6.54 -43.46
CA THR A 23 48.28 6.70 -42.61
C THR A 23 47.56 7.94 -43.12
N ALA A 24 46.57 7.75 -43.98
CA ALA A 24 45.71 8.84 -44.36
C ALA A 24 44.98 9.27 -43.09
N GLU A 25 45.34 10.44 -42.54
CA GLU A 25 44.57 11.09 -41.49
C GLU A 25 43.17 11.35 -42.05
N VAL A 26 42.20 10.65 -41.51
CA VAL A 26 40.80 10.88 -41.86
C VAL A 26 40.44 12.28 -41.34
N SER A 27 40.08 13.18 -42.22
CA SER A 27 39.68 14.52 -41.78
C SER A 27 38.42 14.48 -40.93
N ASP A 28 38.26 15.40 -39.97
CA ASP A 28 37.06 15.51 -39.13
C ASP A 28 35.77 15.60 -39.99
N LYS A 29 35.86 16.19 -41.16
CA LYS A 29 34.75 16.29 -42.11
C LYS A 29 34.37 14.93 -42.71
N ASP A 30 35.37 14.13 -43.10
CA ASP A 30 35.13 12.80 -43.68
C ASP A 30 34.64 11.84 -42.61
N PHE A 31 35.16 11.96 -41.38
CA PHE A 31 34.64 11.19 -40.23
C PHE A 31 33.19 11.53 -39.90
N ALA A 32 32.85 12.84 -39.86
CA ALA A 32 31.49 13.30 -39.61
C ALA A 32 30.50 12.79 -40.69
N ALA A 33 30.90 12.87 -41.97
CA ALA A 33 30.09 12.38 -43.08
C ALA A 33 29.88 10.84 -43.02
N ALA A 34 30.94 10.10 -42.72
CA ALA A 34 30.85 8.63 -42.54
C ALA A 34 29.96 8.24 -41.36
N MET A 35 30.09 8.97 -40.23
CA MET A 35 29.24 8.78 -39.04
C MET A 35 27.77 9.08 -39.33
N GLU A 36 27.49 10.20 -40.03
CA GLU A 36 26.12 10.54 -40.42
C GLU A 36 25.50 9.47 -41.33
N LYS A 37 26.28 9.00 -42.31
CA LYS A 37 25.84 7.90 -43.20
C LYS A 37 25.58 6.62 -42.44
N TYR A 38 26.46 6.26 -41.45
CA TYR A 38 26.27 5.08 -40.60
C TYR A 38 25.00 5.21 -39.73
N LEU A 39 24.81 6.35 -39.08
CA LEU A 39 23.65 6.58 -38.22
C LEU A 39 22.31 6.54 -38.99
N LYS A 40 22.33 6.88 -40.30
CA LYS A 40 21.16 6.76 -41.19
C LYS A 40 21.03 5.38 -41.83
N SER A 41 21.99 4.47 -41.66
CA SER A 41 21.91 3.10 -42.18
C SER A 41 21.06 2.21 -41.26
N ASP A 42 20.48 1.13 -41.82
CA ASP A 42 19.71 0.13 -41.04
C ASP A 42 20.55 -0.46 -39.89
N ALA A 43 21.84 -0.71 -40.12
CA ALA A 43 22.75 -1.21 -39.10
C ALA A 43 22.98 -0.19 -37.98
N GLY A 44 23.18 1.09 -38.33
CA GLY A 44 23.35 2.18 -37.36
C GLY A 44 22.09 2.38 -36.53
N MET A 45 20.94 2.43 -37.17
CA MET A 45 19.63 2.56 -36.50
C MET A 45 19.34 1.37 -35.58
N ALA A 46 19.65 0.15 -36.02
CA ALA A 46 19.48 -1.06 -35.20
C ALA A 46 20.41 -1.03 -33.96
N ASN A 47 21.66 -0.60 -34.13
CA ASN A 47 22.61 -0.49 -33.01
C ASN A 47 22.20 0.60 -31.99
N ILE A 48 21.67 1.74 -32.47
CA ILE A 48 21.12 2.78 -31.61
C ILE A 48 19.89 2.23 -30.87
N GLY A 49 18.96 1.60 -31.57
CA GLY A 49 17.76 0.99 -31.00
C GLY A 49 18.11 0.00 -29.87
N ASN A 50 19.00 -0.95 -30.16
CA ASN A 50 19.45 -1.94 -29.19
C ASN A 50 20.16 -1.29 -27.96
N SER A 51 20.95 -0.25 -28.20
CA SER A 51 21.66 0.46 -27.13
C SER A 51 20.69 1.24 -26.23
N MET A 52 19.69 1.91 -26.84
CA MET A 52 18.64 2.60 -26.12
C MET A 52 17.78 1.62 -25.30
N GLU A 53 17.39 0.49 -25.89
CA GLU A 53 16.62 -0.54 -25.16
C GLU A 53 17.39 -1.04 -23.94
N LYS A 54 18.66 -1.42 -24.08
CA LYS A 54 19.52 -1.82 -22.96
C LYS A 54 19.65 -0.74 -21.90
N TYR A 55 19.78 0.51 -22.32
CA TYR A 55 19.85 1.65 -21.39
C TYR A 55 18.56 1.82 -20.60
N PHE A 56 17.39 1.74 -21.26
CA PHE A 56 16.10 1.86 -20.58
C PHE A 56 15.84 0.67 -19.65
N GLN A 57 16.14 -0.56 -20.09
CA GLN A 57 16.03 -1.76 -19.25
C GLN A 57 16.89 -1.63 -17.98
N LYS A 58 18.15 -1.19 -18.13
CA LYS A 58 19.02 -0.94 -16.98
C LYS A 58 18.48 0.15 -16.06
N LYS A 59 18.03 1.27 -16.60
CA LYS A 59 17.39 2.36 -15.83
C LYS A 59 16.18 1.86 -15.04
N GLN A 60 15.35 1.04 -15.66
CA GLN A 60 14.17 0.46 -15.01
C GLN A 60 14.57 -0.50 -13.88
N GLN A 61 15.56 -1.37 -14.11
CA GLN A 61 16.09 -2.26 -13.08
C GLN A 61 16.69 -1.50 -11.90
N ASP A 62 17.48 -0.44 -12.17
CA ASP A 62 18.08 0.39 -11.11
C ASP A 62 16.99 1.14 -10.32
N ALA A 63 15.96 1.64 -10.99
CA ALA A 63 14.82 2.28 -10.34
C ALA A 63 14.06 1.29 -9.42
N MET A 64 13.80 0.07 -9.89
CA MET A 64 13.16 -0.99 -9.08
C MET A 64 14.00 -1.35 -7.86
N LYS A 65 15.32 -1.56 -8.02
CA LYS A 65 16.23 -1.86 -6.89
C LYS A 65 16.24 -0.73 -5.86
N ASN A 66 16.28 0.52 -6.32
CA ASN A 66 16.24 1.67 -5.42
C ASN A 66 14.90 1.75 -4.67
N GLN A 67 13.79 1.48 -5.34
CA GLN A 67 12.46 1.45 -4.72
C GLN A 67 12.35 0.34 -3.67
N GLU A 68 12.82 -0.87 -3.97
CA GLU A 68 12.87 -1.98 -3.02
C GLU A 68 13.74 -1.66 -1.79
N ALA A 69 14.91 -1.05 -2.02
CA ALA A 69 15.80 -0.63 -0.94
C ALA A 69 15.15 0.43 -0.04
N GLN A 70 14.44 1.40 -0.63
CA GLN A 70 13.70 2.42 0.11
C GLN A 70 12.55 1.82 0.91
N GLN A 71 11.75 0.92 0.32
CA GLN A 71 10.66 0.23 1.01
C GLN A 71 11.17 -0.60 2.19
N LYS A 72 12.29 -1.30 1.99
CA LYS A 72 12.93 -2.07 3.06
C LYS A 72 13.43 -1.17 4.19
N ALA A 73 14.08 -0.06 3.86
CA ALA A 73 14.57 0.90 4.83
C ALA A 73 13.42 1.54 5.63
N GLU A 74 12.33 1.90 4.95
CA GLU A 74 11.12 2.44 5.58
C GLU A 74 10.48 1.42 6.53
N LEU A 75 10.34 0.18 6.10
CA LEU A 75 9.82 -0.90 6.95
C LEU A 75 10.70 -1.13 8.18
N GLU A 76 12.03 -1.11 8.03
CA GLU A 76 12.97 -1.18 9.16
C GLU A 76 12.80 -0.01 10.14
N ASN A 77 12.61 1.19 9.61
CA ASN A 77 12.36 2.38 10.42
C ASN A 77 11.04 2.24 11.21
N GLN A 78 9.96 1.79 10.59
CA GLN A 78 8.67 1.58 11.25
C GLN A 78 8.76 0.52 12.36
N PHE A 79 9.54 -0.54 12.19
CA PHE A 79 9.78 -1.53 13.25
C PHE A 79 10.60 -0.97 14.43
N LYS A 80 11.46 0.01 14.19
CA LYS A 80 12.23 0.70 15.24
C LYS A 80 11.41 1.78 15.95
N ASN A 81 10.55 2.46 15.18
CA ASN A 81 9.75 3.60 15.63
C ASN A 81 8.26 3.35 15.30
N PRO A 82 7.62 2.34 15.93
CA PRO A 82 6.23 2.01 15.60
C PRO A 82 5.28 3.14 16.05
N VAL A 83 4.28 3.42 15.21
CA VAL A 83 3.24 4.39 15.52
C VAL A 83 2.37 3.86 16.66
N LYS A 84 2.14 4.69 17.67
CA LYS A 84 1.24 4.35 18.79
C LYS A 84 -0.15 4.87 18.48
N ILE A 85 -1.09 3.96 18.31
CA ILE A 85 -2.50 4.27 18.08
C ILE A 85 -3.30 3.71 19.23
N ASP A 86 -4.10 4.57 19.85
CA ASP A 86 -5.02 4.14 20.91
C ASP A 86 -6.20 3.38 20.30
N ALA A 87 -6.38 2.15 20.75
CA ALA A 87 -7.55 1.35 20.41
C ALA A 87 -8.83 1.92 21.03
N GLY A 88 -8.73 2.59 22.18
CA GLY A 88 -9.87 3.16 22.90
C GLY A 88 -10.92 2.09 23.24
N LYS A 89 -12.19 2.44 23.00
CA LYS A 89 -13.35 1.55 23.16
C LYS A 89 -13.80 0.90 21.85
N SER A 90 -12.96 0.92 20.82
CA SER A 90 -13.29 0.35 19.52
C SER A 90 -13.45 -1.16 19.59
N PRO A 91 -14.32 -1.74 18.74
CA PRO A 91 -14.53 -3.19 18.72
C PRO A 91 -13.25 -3.94 18.46
N ALA A 92 -13.02 -4.98 19.25
CA ALA A 92 -11.84 -5.84 19.12
C ALA A 92 -12.25 -7.31 19.01
N LYS A 93 -11.61 -8.06 18.12
CA LYS A 93 -11.80 -9.50 17.90
C LYS A 93 -10.47 -10.23 18.05
N GLY A 94 -10.43 -11.26 18.87
CA GLY A 94 -9.23 -12.02 19.19
C GLY A 94 -8.88 -11.98 20.68
N PRO A 95 -7.75 -12.59 21.10
CA PRO A 95 -7.37 -12.70 22.50
C PRO A 95 -7.13 -11.33 23.15
N ALA A 96 -7.61 -11.14 24.37
CA ALA A 96 -7.41 -9.89 25.11
C ALA A 96 -5.91 -9.57 25.29
N LYS A 97 -5.07 -10.60 25.50
CA LYS A 97 -3.62 -10.51 25.68
C LYS A 97 -2.83 -10.89 24.42
N ALA A 98 -3.39 -10.62 23.24
CA ALA A 98 -2.68 -10.85 21.98
C ALA A 98 -1.34 -10.10 21.95
N LYS A 99 -0.30 -10.77 21.47
CA LYS A 99 1.04 -10.16 21.29
C LYS A 99 1.07 -9.14 20.16
N VAL A 100 0.21 -9.32 19.15
CA VAL A 100 0.08 -8.45 17.99
C VAL A 100 -1.33 -7.88 17.91
N THR A 101 -1.42 -6.56 17.87
CA THR A 101 -2.67 -5.85 17.63
C THR A 101 -2.64 -5.25 16.24
N ILE A 102 -3.64 -5.56 15.43
CA ILE A 102 -3.88 -4.93 14.13
C ILE A 102 -5.00 -3.92 14.31
N ILE A 103 -4.73 -2.64 14.03
CA ILE A 103 -5.76 -1.61 13.99
C ILE A 103 -6.10 -1.38 12.54
N GLU A 104 -7.35 -1.62 12.17
CA GLU A 104 -7.89 -1.45 10.83
C GLU A 104 -8.75 -0.19 10.77
N PHE A 105 -8.44 0.71 9.83
CA PHE A 105 -9.28 1.84 9.43
C PHE A 105 -10.02 1.48 8.16
N SER A 106 -11.35 1.43 8.21
CA SER A 106 -12.13 0.77 7.17
C SER A 106 -13.46 1.47 6.90
N ASP A 107 -13.99 1.24 5.70
CA ASP A 107 -15.23 1.80 5.16
C ASP A 107 -16.10 0.66 4.63
N PHE A 108 -17.32 0.54 5.14
CA PHE A 108 -18.21 -0.56 4.77
C PHE A 108 -18.69 -0.54 3.32
N GLN A 109 -18.64 0.62 2.64
CA GLN A 109 -19.00 0.72 1.22
C GLN A 109 -17.81 0.49 0.28
N CYS A 110 -16.57 0.57 0.79
CA CYS A 110 -15.37 0.43 -0.02
C CYS A 110 -15.14 -1.03 -0.46
N PRO A 111 -15.04 -1.35 -1.77
CA PRO A 111 -14.81 -2.72 -2.24
C PRO A 111 -13.45 -3.28 -1.82
N TYR A 112 -12.44 -2.41 -1.66
CA TYR A 112 -11.14 -2.83 -1.14
C TYR A 112 -11.19 -3.17 0.35
N CYS A 113 -12.11 -2.56 1.13
CA CYS A 113 -12.32 -2.90 2.54
C CYS A 113 -12.96 -4.28 2.71
N ARG A 114 -13.83 -4.70 1.79
CA ARG A 114 -14.31 -6.10 1.77
C ARG A 114 -13.16 -7.09 1.60
N ARG A 115 -12.23 -6.81 0.70
CA ARG A 115 -11.01 -7.62 0.55
C ARG A 115 -10.14 -7.58 1.82
N GLY A 116 -10.05 -6.41 2.47
CA GLY A 116 -9.38 -6.25 3.76
C GLY A 116 -10.02 -7.12 4.84
N TYR A 117 -11.34 -7.12 4.95
CA TYR A 117 -12.10 -7.99 5.84
C TYR A 117 -11.79 -9.47 5.61
N GLU A 118 -11.85 -9.95 4.36
CA GLU A 118 -11.51 -11.33 3.99
C GLU A 118 -10.06 -11.68 4.41
N THR A 119 -9.14 -10.75 4.18
CA THR A 119 -7.73 -10.91 4.61
C THR A 119 -7.61 -10.98 6.15
N MET A 120 -8.34 -10.16 6.90
CA MET A 120 -8.29 -10.21 8.37
C MET A 120 -8.88 -11.50 8.93
N GLU A 121 -9.92 -12.06 8.31
CA GLU A 121 -10.43 -13.38 8.67
C GLU A 121 -9.38 -14.49 8.45
N GLU A 122 -8.63 -14.41 7.35
CA GLU A 122 -7.53 -15.34 7.09
C GLU A 122 -6.39 -15.18 8.10
N VAL A 123 -5.98 -13.95 8.39
CA VAL A 123 -4.94 -13.63 9.38
C VAL A 123 -5.34 -14.16 10.77
N GLN A 124 -6.59 -13.97 11.20
CA GLN A 124 -7.05 -14.46 12.49
C GLN A 124 -7.08 -15.99 12.57
N LYS A 125 -7.38 -16.69 11.46
CA LYS A 125 -7.26 -18.14 11.38
C LYS A 125 -5.82 -18.63 11.48
N MET A 126 -4.86 -17.89 10.89
CA MET A 126 -3.43 -18.23 10.98
C MET A 126 -2.84 -17.98 12.38
N TYR A 127 -3.36 -16.99 13.11
CA TYR A 127 -2.83 -16.56 14.41
C TYR A 127 -3.92 -16.44 15.50
N PRO A 128 -4.67 -17.51 15.78
CA PRO A 128 -5.85 -17.44 16.66
C PRO A 128 -5.53 -17.01 18.10
N ASN A 129 -4.29 -17.23 18.55
CA ASN A 129 -3.85 -16.96 19.92
C ASN A 129 -2.96 -15.73 20.05
N ASP A 130 -2.45 -15.20 18.96
CA ASP A 130 -1.42 -14.15 18.98
C ASP A 130 -1.89 -12.82 18.38
N VAL A 131 -2.96 -12.82 17.58
CA VAL A 131 -3.45 -11.62 16.87
C VAL A 131 -4.82 -11.18 17.37
N LYS A 132 -4.93 -9.88 17.63
CA LYS A 132 -6.18 -9.16 17.89
C LYS A 132 -6.37 -8.09 16.82
N VAL A 133 -7.56 -8.04 16.23
CA VAL A 133 -7.97 -7.00 15.28
C VAL A 133 -8.87 -6.00 16.00
N VAL A 134 -8.58 -4.71 15.84
CA VAL A 134 -9.39 -3.58 16.32
C VAL A 134 -9.89 -2.83 15.12
N PHE A 135 -11.19 -2.59 15.04
CA PHE A 135 -11.82 -1.88 13.95
C PHE A 135 -12.00 -0.40 14.26
N LYS A 136 -11.66 0.47 13.33
CA LYS A 136 -11.84 1.92 13.36
C LYS A 136 -12.62 2.38 12.13
N HIS A 137 -13.60 3.22 12.32
CA HIS A 137 -14.37 3.79 11.23
C HIS A 137 -13.55 4.81 10.45
N PHE A 138 -13.56 4.69 9.12
CA PHE A 138 -12.95 5.68 8.22
C PHE A 138 -13.81 5.85 6.96
N PRO A 139 -15.04 6.38 7.08
CA PRO A 139 -15.93 6.58 5.95
C PRO A 139 -15.34 7.59 4.96
N LEU A 140 -15.29 7.21 3.68
CA LEU A 140 -14.82 8.09 2.61
C LEU A 140 -15.98 8.99 2.15
N GLU A 141 -15.75 10.29 2.01
CA GLU A 141 -16.79 11.29 1.72
C GLU A 141 -17.55 11.04 0.41
N PHE A 142 -16.91 10.41 -0.57
CA PHE A 142 -17.54 10.07 -1.85
C PHE A 142 -18.37 8.77 -1.82
N HIS A 143 -18.36 8.04 -0.72
CA HIS A 143 -19.19 6.87 -0.48
C HIS A 143 -20.44 7.26 0.33
N LYS A 144 -21.59 7.36 -0.32
CA LYS A 144 -22.84 7.85 0.29
C LYS A 144 -23.29 7.03 1.50
N GLU A 145 -23.07 5.73 1.47
CA GLU A 145 -23.50 4.81 2.54
C GLU A 145 -22.38 4.52 3.57
N ALA A 146 -21.20 5.09 3.41
CA ALA A 146 -20.07 4.82 4.32
C ALA A 146 -20.34 5.29 5.75
N GLU A 147 -20.73 6.56 5.93
CA GLU A 147 -21.06 7.11 7.25
C GLU A 147 -22.33 6.49 7.84
N PRO A 148 -23.46 6.34 7.11
CA PRO A 148 -24.62 5.62 7.61
C PRO A 148 -24.31 4.19 8.08
N ALA A 149 -23.55 3.42 7.31
CA ALA A 149 -23.15 2.06 7.67
C ALA A 149 -22.24 2.04 8.91
N ALA A 150 -21.31 2.99 9.03
CA ALA A 150 -20.46 3.15 10.21
C ALA A 150 -21.29 3.41 11.47
N ARG A 151 -22.26 4.32 11.41
CA ARG A 151 -23.18 4.62 12.52
C ARG A 151 -24.08 3.42 12.86
N ALA A 152 -24.56 2.69 11.84
CA ALA A 152 -25.35 1.47 12.05
C ALA A 152 -24.55 0.39 12.79
N SER A 153 -23.31 0.17 12.38
CA SER A 153 -22.42 -0.80 13.06
C SER A 153 -22.09 -0.37 14.50
N TRP A 154 -21.91 0.94 14.73
CA TRP A 154 -21.74 1.47 16.08
C TRP A 154 -23.00 1.25 16.94
N ALA A 155 -24.19 1.44 16.38
CA ALA A 155 -25.45 1.14 17.09
C ALA A 155 -25.57 -0.36 17.46
N ALA A 156 -25.17 -1.25 16.55
CA ALA A 156 -25.10 -2.69 16.84
C ALA A 156 -24.07 -3.00 17.94
N GLN A 157 -22.94 -2.26 17.99
CA GLN A 157 -21.95 -2.36 19.07
C GLN A 157 -22.57 -2.06 20.45
N GLN A 158 -23.46 -1.07 20.55
CA GLN A 158 -24.12 -0.70 21.81
C GLN A 158 -25.02 -1.83 22.37
N GLN A 159 -25.26 -2.85 21.53
CA GLN A 159 -26.04 -4.05 21.90
C GLN A 159 -25.20 -5.34 21.80
N GLY A 160 -23.86 -5.19 21.74
CA GLY A 160 -22.91 -6.31 21.77
C GLY A 160 -22.83 -7.14 20.48
N LYS A 161 -23.32 -6.59 19.35
CA LYS A 161 -23.43 -7.30 18.07
C LYS A 161 -22.60 -6.68 16.95
N PHE A 162 -21.49 -5.99 17.30
CA PHE A 162 -20.65 -5.33 16.29
C PHE A 162 -20.13 -6.30 15.22
N TRP A 163 -19.50 -7.39 15.61
CA TRP A 163 -18.79 -8.26 14.66
C TRP A 163 -19.73 -9.01 13.73
N GLU A 164 -20.86 -9.47 14.22
CA GLU A 164 -21.88 -10.10 13.39
C GLU A 164 -22.48 -9.10 12.40
N TYR A 165 -22.71 -7.86 12.84
CA TYR A 165 -23.23 -6.78 12.02
C TYR A 165 -22.22 -6.32 10.96
N HIS A 166 -20.96 -6.15 11.35
CA HIS A 166 -19.82 -5.85 10.51
C HIS A 166 -19.66 -6.88 9.37
N GLU A 167 -19.69 -8.18 9.71
CA GLU A 167 -19.60 -9.25 8.71
C GLU A 167 -20.74 -9.18 7.70
N ALA A 168 -21.97 -8.96 8.17
CA ALA A 168 -23.14 -8.87 7.31
C ALA A 168 -23.08 -7.65 6.36
N LEU A 169 -22.60 -6.51 6.84
CA LEU A 169 -22.39 -5.33 6.00
C LEU A 169 -21.39 -5.59 4.87
N PHE A 170 -20.23 -6.18 5.17
CA PHE A 170 -19.24 -6.49 4.13
C PHE A 170 -19.69 -7.56 3.15
N LYS A 171 -20.44 -8.55 3.60
CA LYS A 171 -21.00 -9.58 2.71
C LYS A 171 -22.10 -9.07 1.78
N ASN A 172 -22.75 -7.97 2.12
CA ASN A 172 -23.90 -7.43 1.39
C ASN A 172 -23.71 -5.93 1.06
N GLN A 173 -22.52 -5.55 0.58
CA GLN A 173 -22.20 -4.16 0.24
C GLN A 173 -23.16 -3.55 -0.81
N ASP A 174 -23.72 -4.37 -1.67
CA ASP A 174 -24.71 -4.01 -2.69
C ASP A 174 -26.08 -3.63 -2.11
N LYS A 175 -26.35 -3.99 -0.85
CA LYS A 175 -27.63 -3.71 -0.17
C LYS A 175 -27.56 -2.55 0.82
N LEU A 176 -26.37 -1.93 1.00
CA LEU A 176 -26.23 -0.85 1.99
C LEU A 176 -27.27 0.24 1.80
N GLY A 177 -27.92 0.62 2.90
CA GLY A 177 -28.99 1.60 2.94
C GLY A 177 -29.85 1.43 4.19
N THR A 178 -30.59 2.46 4.55
CA THR A 178 -31.37 2.54 5.82
C THR A 178 -32.32 1.35 6.01
N GLU A 179 -32.97 0.89 4.94
CA GLU A 179 -33.88 -0.26 5.01
C GLU A 179 -33.12 -1.53 5.41
N TYR A 180 -31.97 -1.78 4.74
CA TYR A 180 -31.13 -2.94 5.04
C TYR A 180 -30.58 -2.89 6.46
N TYR A 181 -30.15 -1.73 6.95
CA TYR A 181 -29.66 -1.60 8.32
C TYR A 181 -30.71 -1.97 9.37
N ASN A 182 -31.94 -1.52 9.19
CA ASN A 182 -33.03 -1.86 10.11
C ASN A 182 -33.45 -3.33 10.03
N THR A 183 -33.49 -3.89 8.81
CA THR A 183 -33.79 -5.30 8.59
C THR A 183 -32.75 -6.18 9.28
N LEU A 184 -31.47 -5.87 9.07
CA LEU A 184 -30.35 -6.59 9.66
C LEU A 184 -30.38 -6.52 11.20
N ALA A 185 -30.71 -5.36 11.78
CA ALA A 185 -30.88 -5.21 13.22
C ALA A 185 -31.99 -6.13 13.77
N ALA A 186 -33.12 -6.21 13.06
CA ALA A 186 -34.23 -7.09 13.44
C ALA A 186 -33.85 -8.58 13.31
N GLU A 187 -33.20 -8.99 12.22
CA GLU A 187 -32.70 -10.37 12.00
C GLU A 187 -31.73 -10.80 13.11
N MET A 188 -30.89 -9.89 13.60
CA MET A 188 -29.95 -10.11 14.70
C MET A 188 -30.59 -10.01 16.08
N LYS A 189 -31.91 -9.81 16.14
CA LYS A 189 -32.70 -9.70 17.38
C LYS A 189 -32.24 -8.54 18.27
N LEU A 190 -31.79 -7.44 17.66
CA LEU A 190 -31.52 -6.20 18.37
C LEU A 190 -32.84 -5.51 18.74
N ASP A 191 -32.83 -4.69 19.79
CA ASP A 191 -33.87 -3.71 20.02
C ASP A 191 -33.79 -2.66 18.89
N VAL A 192 -34.73 -2.75 17.94
CA VAL A 192 -34.73 -1.95 16.70
C VAL A 192 -34.95 -0.47 17.00
N GLU A 193 -35.76 -0.13 17.99
CA GLU A 193 -36.03 1.27 18.35
C GLU A 193 -34.80 1.90 19.02
N LYS A 194 -34.13 1.16 19.91
CA LYS A 194 -32.86 1.56 20.48
C LYS A 194 -31.78 1.69 19.38
N PHE A 195 -31.70 0.72 18.45
CA PHE A 195 -30.77 0.75 17.33
C PHE A 195 -30.93 2.00 16.47
N LYS A 196 -32.15 2.34 16.06
CA LYS A 196 -32.45 3.56 15.28
C LYS A 196 -32.04 4.81 16.02
N LYS A 197 -32.37 4.90 17.32
CA LYS A 197 -31.99 6.03 18.17
C LYS A 197 -30.47 6.15 18.30
N ASP A 198 -29.78 5.05 18.55
CA ASP A 198 -28.32 5.04 18.69
C ASP A 198 -27.64 5.41 17.37
N MET A 199 -28.10 4.85 16.23
CA MET A 199 -27.59 5.17 14.90
C MET A 199 -27.74 6.67 14.56
N ALA A 200 -28.85 7.30 14.96
CA ALA A 200 -29.11 8.71 14.72
C ALA A 200 -28.42 9.64 15.73
N SER A 201 -27.80 9.10 16.77
CA SER A 201 -27.25 9.88 17.88
C SER A 201 -26.00 10.68 17.51
N GLU A 202 -25.80 11.80 18.22
CA GLU A 202 -24.54 12.56 18.17
C GLU A 202 -23.36 11.73 18.65
N ALA A 203 -23.56 10.76 19.55
CA ALA A 203 -22.52 9.88 20.04
C ALA A 203 -21.97 8.96 18.93
N ALA A 204 -22.84 8.43 18.06
CA ALA A 204 -22.44 7.67 16.89
C ALA A 204 -21.63 8.55 15.91
N ALA A 205 -22.14 9.74 15.59
CA ALA A 205 -21.45 10.68 14.71
C ALA A 205 -20.07 11.06 15.25
N LYS A 206 -19.98 11.36 16.54
CA LYS A 206 -18.75 11.74 17.21
C LYS A 206 -17.72 10.60 17.15
N GLN A 207 -18.11 9.35 17.47
CA GLN A 207 -17.19 8.22 17.43
C GLN A 207 -16.66 7.96 16.03
N VAL A 208 -17.52 7.99 15.01
CA VAL A 208 -17.11 7.81 13.61
C VAL A 208 -16.14 8.91 13.19
N LYS A 209 -16.41 10.15 13.56
CA LYS A 209 -15.54 11.29 13.27
C LYS A 209 -14.19 11.19 13.99
N GLU A 210 -14.19 10.86 15.28
CA GLU A 210 -12.96 10.71 16.08
C GLU A 210 -12.06 9.59 15.52
N ASP A 211 -12.64 8.47 15.08
CA ASP A 211 -11.89 7.38 14.45
C ASP A 211 -11.27 7.84 13.10
N ALA A 212 -12.04 8.56 12.28
CA ALA A 212 -11.55 9.07 11.00
C ALA A 212 -10.42 10.11 11.20
N GLU A 213 -10.58 11.06 12.13
CA GLU A 213 -9.57 12.05 12.47
C GLU A 213 -8.28 11.39 13.00
N LEU A 214 -8.43 10.34 13.83
CA LEU A 214 -7.28 9.56 14.31
C LEU A 214 -6.54 8.90 13.15
N GLY A 215 -7.26 8.33 12.18
CA GLY A 215 -6.67 7.75 10.97
C GLY A 215 -5.92 8.80 10.14
N GLN A 216 -6.56 9.94 9.86
CA GLN A 216 -5.95 11.04 9.10
C GLN A 216 -4.68 11.56 9.78
N LYS A 217 -4.72 11.79 11.10
CA LYS A 217 -3.56 12.22 11.90
C LYS A 217 -2.38 11.25 11.79
N ASN A 218 -2.65 9.95 11.61
CA ASN A 218 -1.64 8.91 11.47
C ASN A 218 -1.33 8.55 10.01
N GLY A 219 -1.72 9.39 9.05
CA GLY A 219 -1.36 9.26 7.64
C GLY A 219 -2.18 8.25 6.84
N ILE A 220 -3.38 7.89 7.32
CA ILE A 220 -4.38 7.17 6.52
C ILE A 220 -5.04 8.18 5.58
N GLN A 221 -4.93 7.93 4.27
CA GLN A 221 -5.46 8.78 3.20
C GLN A 221 -6.53 8.05 2.36
N GLY A 222 -6.76 6.78 2.66
CA GLY A 222 -7.73 5.92 1.97
C GLY A 222 -7.87 4.58 2.69
N THR A 223 -8.87 3.80 2.28
CA THR A 223 -9.24 2.56 2.95
C THR A 223 -9.07 1.32 2.05
N PRO A 224 -8.79 0.15 2.66
CA PRO A 224 -8.45 -0.04 4.06
C PRO A 224 -7.04 0.45 4.40
N GLY A 225 -6.82 0.89 5.64
CA GLY A 225 -5.50 1.16 6.19
C GLY A 225 -5.30 0.41 7.50
N PHE A 226 -4.11 -0.13 7.72
CA PHE A 226 -3.83 -0.95 8.89
C PHE A 226 -2.55 -0.52 9.61
N PHE A 227 -2.50 -0.81 10.91
CA PHE A 227 -1.29 -0.73 11.71
C PHE A 227 -1.10 -2.04 12.48
N VAL A 228 -0.04 -2.78 12.17
CA VAL A 228 0.32 -4.04 12.84
C VAL A 228 1.35 -3.74 13.93
N ASN A 229 0.93 -3.65 15.18
CA ASN A 229 1.74 -3.11 16.29
C ASN A 229 2.46 -1.81 15.90
N GLY A 230 1.77 -0.92 15.17
CA GLY A 230 2.30 0.38 14.73
C GLY A 230 3.08 0.38 13.43
N VAL A 231 3.28 -0.75 12.77
CA VAL A 231 3.78 -0.83 11.39
C VAL A 231 2.63 -0.62 10.43
N ALA A 232 2.70 0.41 9.58
CA ALA A 232 1.63 0.76 8.65
C ALA A 232 1.56 -0.17 7.44
N VAL A 233 0.34 -0.59 7.08
CA VAL A 233 0.01 -1.29 5.83
C VAL A 233 -1.11 -0.51 5.15
N LYS A 234 -0.82 0.09 3.99
CA LYS A 234 -1.74 1.00 3.28
C LYS A 234 -2.38 0.30 2.10
N GLY A 235 -3.62 -0.15 2.24
CA GLY A 235 -4.39 -0.84 1.21
C GLY A 235 -4.64 -2.32 1.50
N ALA A 236 -5.41 -2.96 0.61
CA ALA A 236 -5.83 -4.36 0.73
C ALA A 236 -4.75 -5.34 0.25
N TYR A 237 -3.71 -5.52 1.06
CA TYR A 237 -2.67 -6.51 0.82
C TYR A 237 -3.15 -7.93 1.18
N PRO A 238 -2.57 -8.99 0.57
CA PRO A 238 -2.89 -10.38 0.92
C PRO A 238 -2.37 -10.75 2.31
N ALA A 239 -2.93 -11.81 2.90
CA ALA A 239 -2.57 -12.30 4.24
C ALA A 239 -1.08 -12.62 4.39
N SER A 240 -0.40 -13.05 3.32
CA SER A 240 1.05 -13.29 3.30
C SER A 240 1.89 -12.05 3.63
N HIS A 241 1.43 -10.86 3.24
CA HIS A 241 2.09 -9.61 3.59
C HIS A 241 1.99 -9.33 5.10
N PHE A 242 0.81 -9.48 5.67
CA PHE A 242 0.60 -9.36 7.13
C PHE A 242 1.41 -10.40 7.89
N LYS A 243 1.45 -11.65 7.40
CA LYS A 243 2.25 -12.73 7.97
C LYS A 243 3.71 -12.31 8.17
N THR A 244 4.34 -11.71 7.17
CA THR A 244 5.74 -11.26 7.26
C THR A 244 5.95 -10.27 8.41
N ILE A 245 5.01 -9.34 8.62
CA ILE A 245 5.09 -8.34 9.69
C ILE A 245 4.80 -8.97 11.05
N ILE A 246 3.76 -9.81 11.13
CA ILE A 246 3.36 -10.50 12.37
C ILE A 246 4.46 -11.41 12.87
N ASP A 247 5.00 -12.27 12.03
CA ASP A 247 6.08 -13.21 12.38
C ASP A 247 7.30 -12.48 12.94
N ARG A 248 7.63 -11.32 12.36
CA ARG A 248 8.73 -10.49 12.84
C ARG A 248 8.45 -9.91 14.24
N TRP A 249 7.22 -9.52 14.53
CA TRP A 249 6.83 -9.10 15.88
C TRP A 249 6.86 -10.25 16.88
N LEU A 250 6.41 -11.44 16.48
CA LEU A 250 6.40 -12.62 17.33
C LEU A 250 7.81 -13.16 17.62
N ALA A 251 8.77 -12.94 16.71
CA ALA A 251 10.17 -13.31 16.89
C ALA A 251 10.97 -12.36 17.81
N LYS A 252 10.45 -11.15 18.08
CA LYS A 252 11.07 -10.24 19.06
C LYS A 252 10.85 -10.81 20.46
N LYS A 253 11.95 -11.20 21.13
CA LYS A 253 11.98 -11.63 22.54
C LYS A 253 11.89 -10.43 23.46
#